data_55718faa790e7ad1ab7f0e139dc344d4
#
_entry.id   55718faa790e7ad1ab7f0e139dc344d4
#
_cell.length_a   1.000
_cell.length_b   1.000
_cell.length_c   1.000
_cell.angle_alpha   90.00
_cell.angle_beta   90.00
_cell.angle_gamma   90.00
#
_symmetry.space_group_name_H-M   'P 1'
#
loop_
_entity.id
_entity.type
_entity.pdbx_description
1 polymer ?
#
loop_
_entity_poly.entity_id
_entity_poly.type
_entity_poly.pdbx_seq_one_letter_code
_entity_poly.pdbx_strand_id
1 'polypeptide(L)'
;MNKPRTLIAMVAIAFVVAIGAMAGTAANAAIPTVGLGSAASFSILAGTPVISNTGPTTIDRDVGIYPAASVTGFPPGIVLGTIHAGDVPQAKSDLVTAYNDAAGRTPFTVVPSGTLGAGGLGTSLAPLVGGVYNSGGAILTVNGAMVLDGQNDPSSVWIFQATSSLVTASTSSVSFVRGGSPCNVFWQVTSSASLGSGSSLVGTILALTSITLDNGVTVEGRALARNGDVTLINDRFITSTCNAPTVIVPPTQPPFTAAPSVAPTATPTVAPAATPIGTAASSVTPTTAPTAAPVAAVPTAKPAAVAGTQGLPSTSTNDPTGPLTMLGVALTGIGVLLLRGRPSRHL
;
A
#
# COMPACT_ATOMS: atom_id res chain seq x y z
N MET A 1 -67.05 16.71 -31.85
CA MET A 1 -66.21 17.72 -31.19
C MET A 1 -65.31 17.02 -30.16
N ASN A 2 -64.17 16.41 -30.55
CA ASN A 2 -63.27 15.66 -29.65
C ASN A 2 -61.81 15.83 -30.09
N LYS A 3 -61.22 17.01 -29.86
CA LYS A 3 -59.83 17.28 -30.25
C LYS A 3 -58.99 18.15 -29.28
N PRO A 4 -59.08 18.10 -27.96
CA PRO A 4 -57.96 18.62 -27.19
C PRO A 4 -57.22 17.60 -26.30
N ARG A 5 -57.69 16.33 -26.13
CA ARG A 5 -57.07 15.41 -25.19
C ARG A 5 -55.83 14.69 -25.72
N THR A 6 -55.69 14.52 -27.03
CA THR A 6 -54.53 13.84 -27.66
C THR A 6 -53.27 14.72 -27.73
N LEU A 7 -53.43 16.04 -27.82
CA LEU A 7 -52.30 16.94 -27.91
C LEU A 7 -51.54 17.10 -26.57
N ILE A 8 -52.28 17.06 -25.44
CA ILE A 8 -51.70 17.16 -24.10
C ILE A 8 -50.94 15.89 -23.72
N ALA A 9 -51.39 14.72 -24.17
CA ALA A 9 -50.68 13.45 -23.93
C ALA A 9 -49.37 13.35 -24.67
N MET A 10 -49.26 13.87 -25.90
CA MET A 10 -48.00 13.86 -26.66
C MET A 10 -46.94 14.83 -26.11
N VAL A 11 -47.36 15.98 -25.60
CA VAL A 11 -46.41 16.94 -24.98
C VAL A 11 -45.88 16.40 -23.65
N ALA A 12 -46.69 15.69 -22.87
CA ALA A 12 -46.24 15.08 -21.60
C ALA A 12 -45.23 13.94 -21.83
N ILE A 13 -45.41 13.12 -22.87
CA ILE A 13 -44.46 12.04 -23.21
C ILE A 13 -43.12 12.61 -23.74
N ALA A 14 -43.15 13.67 -24.52
CA ALA A 14 -41.95 14.33 -25.01
C ALA A 14 -41.11 14.96 -23.86
N PHE A 15 -41.78 15.45 -22.80
CA PHE A 15 -41.09 16.05 -21.66
C PHE A 15 -40.47 15.00 -20.71
N VAL A 16 -41.06 13.83 -20.57
CA VAL A 16 -40.51 12.71 -19.76
C VAL A 16 -39.29 12.07 -20.45
N VAL A 17 -39.26 12.01 -21.78
CA VAL A 17 -38.11 11.50 -22.54
C VAL A 17 -36.92 12.48 -22.49
N ALA A 18 -37.17 13.79 -22.42
CA ALA A 18 -36.11 14.80 -22.33
C ALA A 18 -35.42 14.86 -20.95
N ILE A 19 -36.09 14.45 -19.87
CA ILE A 19 -35.49 14.41 -18.51
C ILE A 19 -34.65 13.12 -18.29
N GLY A 20 -34.93 12.05 -19.03
CA GLY A 20 -34.20 10.79 -18.94
C GLY A 20 -32.79 10.79 -19.56
N ALA A 21 -32.42 11.82 -20.34
CA ALA A 21 -31.16 11.88 -21.07
C ALA A 21 -30.02 12.63 -20.35
N MET A 22 -30.25 13.14 -19.13
CA MET A 22 -29.23 13.76 -18.30
C MET A 22 -28.81 12.87 -17.12
N ALA A 23 -28.79 11.56 -17.29
CA ALA A 23 -27.93 10.71 -16.47
C ALA A 23 -26.48 11.00 -16.93
N GLY A 24 -25.94 12.12 -16.46
CA GLY A 24 -24.51 12.39 -16.60
C GLY A 24 -23.79 11.19 -16.05
N THR A 25 -23.01 10.53 -16.88
CA THR A 25 -21.99 9.59 -16.43
C THR A 25 -21.17 10.37 -15.42
N ALA A 26 -21.35 10.07 -14.13
CA ALA A 26 -20.43 10.54 -13.12
C ALA A 26 -19.05 10.08 -13.59
N ALA A 27 -18.25 10.99 -14.13
CA ALA A 27 -16.87 10.73 -14.42
C ALA A 27 -16.27 10.32 -13.07
N ASN A 28 -15.96 9.03 -12.90
CA ASN A 28 -15.18 8.60 -11.77
C ASN A 28 -13.89 9.40 -11.82
N ALA A 29 -13.70 10.30 -10.84
CA ALA A 29 -12.46 11.04 -10.75
C ALA A 29 -11.33 10.02 -10.70
N ALA A 30 -10.37 10.13 -11.62
CA ALA A 30 -9.22 9.22 -11.67
C ALA A 30 -8.53 9.23 -10.30
N ILE A 31 -8.30 8.05 -9.73
CA ILE A 31 -7.59 7.91 -8.45
C ILE A 31 -6.13 8.30 -8.71
N PRO A 32 -5.60 9.31 -8.01
CA PRO A 32 -4.19 9.68 -8.19
C PRO A 32 -3.28 8.53 -7.72
N THR A 33 -2.16 8.32 -8.41
CA THR A 33 -1.14 7.37 -7.97
C THR A 33 -0.53 7.77 -6.63
N VAL A 34 0.05 6.82 -5.88
CA VAL A 34 0.75 7.09 -4.63
C VAL A 34 2.17 7.55 -4.93
N GLY A 35 2.53 8.73 -4.44
CA GLY A 35 3.88 9.28 -4.62
C GLY A 35 4.89 8.59 -3.70
N LEU A 36 5.91 7.94 -4.27
CA LEU A 36 6.94 7.23 -3.50
C LEU A 36 8.18 8.11 -3.18
N GLY A 37 8.29 9.31 -3.76
CA GLY A 37 9.47 10.15 -3.59
C GLY A 37 10.77 9.40 -3.88
N SER A 38 11.79 9.59 -3.06
CA SER A 38 13.09 8.90 -3.21
C SER A 38 13.02 7.40 -2.90
N ALA A 39 11.96 6.89 -2.24
CA ALA A 39 11.73 5.45 -2.08
C ALA A 39 11.45 4.74 -3.43
N ALA A 40 11.14 5.48 -4.48
CA ALA A 40 10.87 4.92 -5.81
C ALA A 40 12.09 4.22 -6.45
N SER A 41 13.32 4.59 -6.08
CA SER A 41 14.55 3.98 -6.61
C SER A 41 14.82 2.58 -6.04
N PHE A 42 14.19 2.21 -4.93
CA PHE A 42 14.44 0.95 -4.24
C PHE A 42 13.50 -0.16 -4.72
N SER A 43 14.04 -1.36 -4.91
CA SER A 43 13.25 -2.60 -4.96
C SER A 43 12.93 -3.08 -3.54
N ILE A 44 13.87 -2.90 -2.60
CA ILE A 44 13.71 -3.29 -1.20
C ILE A 44 14.12 -2.14 -0.31
N LEU A 45 13.27 -1.81 0.66
CA LEU A 45 13.59 -0.84 1.71
C LEU A 45 13.07 -1.38 3.05
N ALA A 46 13.96 -1.48 4.04
CA ALA A 46 13.65 -2.04 5.35
C ALA A 46 13.89 -1.04 6.49
N GLY A 47 13.34 -1.36 7.68
CA GLY A 47 13.58 -0.64 8.93
C GLY A 47 14.63 -1.31 9.79
N THR A 48 14.19 -2.19 10.68
CA THR A 48 15.03 -2.95 11.62
C THR A 48 14.50 -4.38 11.73
N PRO A 49 15.30 -5.37 12.10
CA PRO A 49 16.74 -5.27 12.38
C PRO A 49 17.64 -5.51 11.15
N VAL A 50 17.13 -6.16 10.08
CA VAL A 50 17.99 -6.68 9.02
C VAL A 50 17.25 -6.83 7.69
N ILE A 51 17.99 -6.76 6.58
CA ILE A 51 17.59 -7.40 5.31
C ILE A 51 18.37 -8.71 5.22
N SER A 52 17.66 -9.83 5.17
CA SER A 52 18.28 -11.15 5.09
C SER A 52 17.86 -11.86 3.80
N ASN A 53 18.83 -12.45 3.13
CA ASN A 53 18.60 -13.25 1.94
C ASN A 53 19.22 -14.64 2.07
N THR A 54 18.52 -15.64 1.58
CA THR A 54 18.99 -17.00 1.43
C THR A 54 18.84 -17.44 -0.03
N GLY A 55 19.92 -17.92 -0.63
CA GLY A 55 19.90 -18.38 -2.02
C GLY A 55 20.11 -17.25 -3.06
N PRO A 56 20.05 -17.60 -4.35
CA PRO A 56 20.42 -16.71 -5.46
C PRO A 56 19.31 -15.74 -5.86
N THR A 57 18.83 -14.91 -4.91
CA THR A 57 17.89 -13.83 -5.18
C THR A 57 18.49 -12.80 -6.14
N THR A 58 17.70 -12.32 -7.10
CA THR A 58 18.10 -11.24 -8.03
C THR A 58 17.22 -10.02 -7.84
N ILE A 59 17.86 -8.85 -7.67
CA ILE A 59 17.19 -7.58 -7.40
C ILE A 59 17.66 -6.54 -8.42
N ASP A 60 16.72 -5.99 -9.20
CA ASP A 60 17.03 -5.08 -10.31
C ASP A 60 17.40 -3.66 -9.89
N ARG A 61 16.91 -3.17 -8.72
CA ARG A 61 17.13 -1.81 -8.23
C ARG A 61 17.88 -1.81 -6.89
N ASP A 62 17.92 -0.64 -6.26
CA ASP A 62 18.59 -0.45 -4.98
C ASP A 62 17.93 -1.25 -3.85
N VAL A 63 18.75 -1.62 -2.89
CA VAL A 63 18.38 -2.22 -1.61
C VAL A 63 18.78 -1.26 -0.50
N GLY A 64 17.86 -0.88 0.37
CA GLY A 64 18.12 0.07 1.44
C GLY A 64 17.60 -0.39 2.79
N ILE A 65 18.32 -0.04 3.86
CA ILE A 65 17.89 -0.23 5.24
C ILE A 65 18.24 0.97 6.09
N TYR A 66 17.31 1.44 6.94
CA TYR A 66 17.50 2.55 7.88
C TYR A 66 16.44 2.51 8.99
N PRO A 67 16.76 2.75 10.27
CA PRO A 67 18.07 3.16 10.79
C PRO A 67 19.07 2.03 10.98
N ALA A 68 18.67 0.76 10.86
CA ALA A 68 19.62 -0.35 10.88
C ALA A 68 20.55 -0.32 9.66
N ALA A 69 21.64 -1.07 9.73
CA ALA A 69 22.64 -1.12 8.66
C ALA A 69 23.04 -2.57 8.30
N SER A 70 22.23 -3.55 8.71
CA SER A 70 22.53 -4.97 8.47
C SER A 70 21.83 -5.47 7.21
N VAL A 71 22.65 -5.82 6.19
CA VAL A 71 22.20 -6.50 4.96
C VAL A 71 23.04 -7.75 4.81
N THR A 72 22.41 -8.92 4.72
CA THR A 72 23.08 -10.23 4.70
C THR A 72 22.59 -11.08 3.54
N GLY A 73 23.44 -12.06 3.11
CA GLY A 73 23.08 -12.98 2.03
C GLY A 73 23.32 -12.43 0.61
N PHE A 74 24.11 -11.39 0.48
CA PHE A 74 24.55 -10.82 -0.80
C PHE A 74 26.08 -10.76 -0.85
N PRO A 75 26.77 -11.81 -1.37
CA PRO A 75 26.29 -13.00 -2.06
C PRO A 75 25.67 -14.08 -1.13
N PRO A 76 24.92 -15.11 -1.66
CA PRO A 76 24.76 -15.46 -3.08
C PRO A 76 23.73 -14.62 -3.83
N GLY A 77 22.92 -13.79 -3.14
CA GLY A 77 22.03 -12.85 -3.81
C GLY A 77 22.79 -11.83 -4.65
N ILE A 78 22.15 -11.32 -5.70
CA ILE A 78 22.69 -10.33 -6.65
C ILE A 78 21.80 -9.10 -6.63
N VAL A 79 22.40 -7.94 -6.37
CA VAL A 79 21.76 -6.62 -6.49
C VAL A 79 22.37 -5.92 -7.69
N LEU A 80 21.57 -5.59 -8.71
CA LEU A 80 22.04 -4.86 -9.89
C LEU A 80 22.15 -3.35 -9.61
N GLY A 81 21.41 -2.85 -8.61
CA GLY A 81 21.55 -1.50 -8.07
C GLY A 81 22.62 -1.43 -6.97
N THR A 82 22.42 -0.47 -6.06
CA THR A 82 23.31 -0.23 -4.92
C THR A 82 22.70 -0.73 -3.62
N ILE A 83 23.53 -1.26 -2.71
CA ILE A 83 23.15 -1.57 -1.33
C ILE A 83 23.48 -0.38 -0.44
N HIS A 84 22.45 0.17 0.20
CA HIS A 84 22.50 1.29 1.12
C HIS A 84 22.24 0.80 2.55
N ALA A 85 23.24 0.90 3.42
CA ALA A 85 23.18 0.39 4.78
C ALA A 85 23.31 1.52 5.80
N GLY A 86 22.16 2.01 6.31
CA GLY A 86 22.10 3.05 7.33
C GLY A 86 22.16 4.50 6.81
N ASP A 87 22.10 4.72 5.49
CA ASP A 87 22.33 6.03 4.86
C ASP A 87 21.15 6.57 4.02
N VAL A 88 19.95 6.00 4.20
CA VAL A 88 18.75 6.35 3.41
C VAL A 88 17.59 6.94 4.24
N PRO A 89 17.82 7.96 5.09
CA PRO A 89 16.77 8.53 5.92
C PRO A 89 15.66 9.19 5.11
N GLN A 90 15.99 9.83 3.97
CA GLN A 90 15.01 10.48 3.12
C GLN A 90 14.06 9.46 2.48
N ALA A 91 14.59 8.36 1.94
CA ALA A 91 13.76 7.30 1.37
C ALA A 91 12.81 6.69 2.41
N LYS A 92 13.23 6.57 3.67
CA LYS A 92 12.37 6.14 4.77
C LYS A 92 11.30 7.16 5.11
N SER A 93 11.60 8.45 5.10
CA SER A 93 10.62 9.52 5.30
C SER A 93 9.58 9.53 4.20
N ASP A 94 10.01 9.39 2.94
CA ASP A 94 9.12 9.34 1.79
C ASP A 94 8.23 8.09 1.81
N LEU A 95 8.79 6.94 2.26
CA LEU A 95 8.01 5.72 2.49
C LEU A 95 6.90 5.93 3.53
N VAL A 96 7.18 6.65 4.62
CA VAL A 96 6.15 6.99 5.63
C VAL A 96 5.04 7.82 5.00
N THR A 97 5.38 8.79 4.17
CA THR A 97 4.42 9.64 3.47
C THR A 97 3.56 8.83 2.50
N ALA A 98 4.19 7.98 1.68
CA ALA A 98 3.50 7.10 0.74
C ALA A 98 2.56 6.09 1.45
N TYR A 99 3.03 5.50 2.54
CA TYR A 99 2.22 4.59 3.36
C TYR A 99 0.97 5.29 3.91
N ASN A 100 1.13 6.49 4.49
CA ASN A 100 0.02 7.25 5.06
C ASN A 100 -0.96 7.72 3.99
N ASP A 101 -0.46 8.12 2.81
CA ASP A 101 -1.31 8.47 1.66
C ASP A 101 -2.15 7.26 1.23
N ALA A 102 -1.54 6.09 1.00
CA ALA A 102 -2.27 4.88 0.61
C ALA A 102 -3.29 4.44 1.67
N ALA A 103 -2.95 4.55 2.97
CA ALA A 103 -3.83 4.20 4.07
C ALA A 103 -5.04 5.14 4.21
N GLY A 104 -4.87 6.42 3.87
CA GLY A 104 -5.91 7.45 3.98
C GLY A 104 -6.88 7.52 2.81
N ARG A 105 -6.69 6.72 1.75
CA ARG A 105 -7.52 6.80 0.54
C ARG A 105 -8.94 6.31 0.75
N THR A 106 -9.90 7.16 0.37
CA THR A 106 -11.34 6.90 0.44
C THR A 106 -12.03 7.51 -0.79
N PRO A 107 -13.25 7.09 -1.19
CA PRO A 107 -13.97 5.92 -0.66
C PRO A 107 -13.31 4.59 -1.05
N PHE A 108 -13.63 3.52 -0.35
CA PHE A 108 -13.11 2.19 -0.66
C PHE A 108 -14.24 1.16 -0.82
N THR A 109 -13.94 0.09 -1.57
CA THR A 109 -14.78 -1.12 -1.66
C THR A 109 -14.27 -2.16 -0.66
N VAL A 110 -15.15 -2.68 0.18
CA VAL A 110 -14.79 -3.77 1.10
C VAL A 110 -14.61 -5.07 0.32
N VAL A 111 -13.49 -5.74 0.55
CA VAL A 111 -13.21 -7.09 0.00
C VAL A 111 -13.89 -8.12 0.90
N PRO A 112 -14.91 -8.83 0.43
CA PRO A 112 -15.59 -9.83 1.22
C PRO A 112 -14.60 -10.91 1.73
N SER A 113 -14.64 -11.21 3.02
CA SER A 113 -13.72 -12.17 3.67
C SER A 113 -12.22 -11.88 3.46
N GLY A 114 -11.86 -10.68 2.98
CA GLY A 114 -10.48 -10.32 2.68
C GLY A 114 -9.82 -11.12 1.55
N THR A 115 -10.58 -11.82 0.70
CA THR A 115 -10.00 -12.70 -0.32
C THR A 115 -10.05 -12.06 -1.72
N LEU A 116 -8.92 -12.08 -2.41
CA LEU A 116 -8.71 -11.67 -3.79
C LEU A 116 -8.31 -12.89 -4.65
N GLY A 117 -8.75 -12.91 -5.91
CA GLY A 117 -8.51 -14.03 -6.82
C GLY A 117 -9.52 -15.16 -6.62
N ALA A 118 -9.06 -16.40 -6.58
CA ALA A 118 -9.92 -17.58 -6.47
C ALA A 118 -10.72 -17.58 -5.16
N GLY A 119 -12.03 -17.56 -5.28
CA GLY A 119 -12.96 -17.51 -4.14
C GLY A 119 -13.23 -16.10 -3.59
N GLY A 120 -12.72 -15.06 -4.24
CA GLY A 120 -12.89 -13.66 -3.85
C GLY A 120 -13.12 -12.71 -5.02
N LEU A 121 -12.71 -11.45 -4.86
CA LEU A 121 -12.76 -10.44 -5.92
C LEU A 121 -11.56 -10.55 -6.86
N GLY A 122 -11.72 -10.13 -8.11
CA GLY A 122 -10.63 -10.08 -9.07
C GLY A 122 -10.35 -11.42 -9.75
N THR A 123 -11.38 -12.21 -10.02
CA THR A 123 -11.25 -13.44 -10.80
C THR A 123 -11.11 -13.13 -12.30
N SER A 124 -10.69 -14.11 -13.09
CA SER A 124 -10.63 -13.97 -14.56
C SER A 124 -11.99 -13.67 -15.20
N LEU A 125 -13.08 -14.07 -14.57
CA LEU A 125 -14.46 -13.81 -15.03
C LEU A 125 -14.97 -12.43 -14.59
N ALA A 126 -14.44 -11.88 -13.51
CA ALA A 126 -14.79 -10.57 -12.95
C ALA A 126 -13.52 -9.85 -12.49
N PRO A 127 -12.69 -9.35 -13.44
CA PRO A 127 -11.46 -8.64 -13.10
C PRO A 127 -11.73 -7.35 -12.31
N LEU A 128 -10.81 -6.96 -11.43
CA LEU A 128 -10.92 -5.74 -10.65
C LEU A 128 -10.52 -4.51 -11.45
N VAL A 129 -11.41 -3.56 -11.55
CA VAL A 129 -11.12 -2.22 -12.11
C VAL A 129 -10.29 -1.37 -11.13
N GLY A 130 -9.72 -0.25 -11.63
CA GLY A 130 -9.03 0.72 -10.76
C GLY A 130 -9.92 1.15 -9.59
N GLY A 131 -9.36 1.19 -8.37
CA GLY A 131 -10.13 1.47 -7.17
C GLY A 131 -9.32 1.37 -5.90
N VAL A 132 -9.96 1.74 -4.78
CA VAL A 132 -9.46 1.48 -3.43
C VAL A 132 -10.23 0.31 -2.85
N TYR A 133 -9.52 -0.70 -2.36
CA TYR A 133 -10.08 -1.95 -1.83
C TYR A 133 -9.58 -2.18 -0.41
N ASN A 134 -10.49 -2.42 0.53
CA ASN A 134 -10.17 -2.55 1.95
C ASN A 134 -10.59 -3.93 2.48
N SER A 135 -9.74 -4.57 3.27
CA SER A 135 -9.99 -5.93 3.79
C SER A 135 -11.07 -6.00 4.88
N GLY A 136 -11.61 -4.86 5.34
CA GLY A 136 -12.71 -4.82 6.31
C GLY A 136 -12.39 -5.45 7.66
N GLY A 137 -11.14 -5.44 8.11
CA GLY A 137 -10.70 -6.05 9.37
C GLY A 137 -10.13 -7.46 9.23
N ALA A 138 -10.31 -8.11 8.07
CA ALA A 138 -9.74 -9.43 7.80
C ALA A 138 -8.27 -9.36 7.33
N ILE A 139 -7.60 -10.51 7.31
CA ILE A 139 -6.35 -10.68 6.55
C ILE A 139 -6.66 -10.52 5.07
N LEU A 140 -5.88 -9.73 4.35
CA LEU A 140 -6.00 -9.64 2.90
C LEU A 140 -5.23 -10.80 2.27
N THR A 141 -5.94 -11.67 1.59
CA THR A 141 -5.34 -12.88 0.99
C THR A 141 -5.46 -12.83 -0.53
N VAL A 142 -4.34 -13.00 -1.24
CA VAL A 142 -4.33 -13.26 -2.68
C VAL A 142 -4.26 -14.76 -2.89
N ASN A 143 -5.32 -15.35 -3.45
CA ASN A 143 -5.45 -16.79 -3.66
C ASN A 143 -5.57 -17.13 -5.14
N GLY A 144 -4.68 -17.98 -5.66
CA GLY A 144 -4.65 -18.34 -7.07
C GLY A 144 -4.45 -17.15 -8.00
N ALA A 145 -5.08 -17.15 -9.16
CA ALA A 145 -4.97 -16.08 -10.14
C ALA A 145 -5.90 -14.90 -9.81
N MET A 146 -5.32 -13.72 -9.65
CA MET A 146 -6.01 -12.44 -9.53
C MET A 146 -5.81 -11.62 -10.80
N VAL A 147 -6.86 -10.99 -11.30
CA VAL A 147 -6.84 -10.21 -12.54
C VAL A 147 -7.28 -8.79 -12.30
N LEU A 148 -6.47 -7.83 -12.73
CA LEU A 148 -6.71 -6.39 -12.69
C LEU A 148 -7.07 -5.90 -14.09
N ASP A 149 -8.10 -5.09 -14.20
CA ASP A 149 -8.63 -4.57 -15.45
C ASP A 149 -8.34 -3.08 -15.60
N GLY A 150 -7.42 -2.76 -16.49
CA GLY A 150 -7.06 -1.37 -16.77
C GLY A 150 -8.10 -0.59 -17.57
N GLN A 151 -9.17 -1.23 -18.05
CA GLN A 151 -10.22 -0.58 -18.87
C GLN A 151 -9.68 0.23 -20.07
N ASN A 152 -8.53 -0.20 -20.62
CA ASN A 152 -7.74 0.50 -21.64
C ASN A 152 -7.18 1.86 -21.18
N ASP A 153 -7.10 2.09 -19.88
CA ASP A 153 -6.47 3.27 -19.28
C ASP A 153 -5.19 2.86 -18.54
N PRO A 154 -4.00 3.17 -19.07
CA PRO A 154 -2.73 2.84 -18.41
C PRO A 154 -2.49 3.64 -17.12
N SER A 155 -3.30 4.68 -16.86
CA SER A 155 -3.26 5.46 -15.62
C SER A 155 -4.14 4.89 -14.51
N SER A 156 -4.90 3.82 -14.75
CA SER A 156 -5.70 3.13 -13.74
C SER A 156 -4.86 2.77 -12.51
N VAL A 157 -5.38 3.08 -11.32
CA VAL A 157 -4.70 2.89 -10.03
C VAL A 157 -5.47 1.93 -9.15
N TRP A 158 -4.78 0.99 -8.53
CA TRP A 158 -5.32 0.06 -7.53
C TRP A 158 -4.60 0.26 -6.20
N ILE A 159 -5.36 0.49 -5.14
CA ILE A 159 -4.85 0.60 -3.78
C ILE A 159 -5.55 -0.44 -2.92
N PHE A 160 -4.81 -1.42 -2.45
CA PHE A 160 -5.30 -2.47 -1.56
C PHE A 160 -4.89 -2.13 -0.12
N GLN A 161 -5.87 -1.91 0.74
CA GLN A 161 -5.67 -1.61 2.16
C GLN A 161 -5.91 -2.87 2.99
N ALA A 162 -4.83 -3.55 3.38
CA ALA A 162 -4.88 -4.65 4.33
C ALA A 162 -4.88 -4.08 5.76
N THR A 163 -6.04 -4.08 6.40
CA THR A 163 -6.20 -3.57 7.77
C THR A 163 -5.62 -4.50 8.85
N SER A 164 -5.05 -5.62 8.43
CA SER A 164 -4.26 -6.57 9.21
C SER A 164 -3.01 -6.92 8.40
N SER A 165 -2.83 -8.18 8.03
CA SER A 165 -1.72 -8.68 7.23
C SER A 165 -2.11 -8.88 5.77
N LEU A 166 -1.11 -8.87 4.88
CA LEU A 166 -1.22 -9.36 3.51
C LEU A 166 -0.61 -10.75 3.43
N VAL A 167 -1.33 -11.70 2.85
CA VAL A 167 -0.82 -13.05 2.60
C VAL A 167 -1.08 -13.42 1.14
N THR A 168 -0.09 -13.94 0.43
CA THR A 168 -0.32 -14.60 -0.85
C THR A 168 -0.22 -16.10 -0.68
N ALA A 169 -1.16 -16.84 -1.25
CA ALA A 169 -1.06 -18.29 -1.30
C ALA A 169 0.11 -18.71 -2.21
N SER A 170 0.66 -19.89 -1.98
CA SER A 170 1.71 -20.42 -2.87
C SER A 170 1.21 -20.49 -4.31
N THR A 171 2.08 -20.16 -5.26
CA THR A 171 1.79 -20.12 -6.71
C THR A 171 0.66 -19.18 -7.14
N SER A 172 0.20 -18.28 -6.25
CA SER A 172 -0.76 -17.25 -6.63
C SER A 172 -0.13 -16.21 -7.57
N SER A 173 -0.93 -15.56 -8.37
CA SER A 173 -0.44 -14.59 -9.34
C SER A 173 -1.38 -13.40 -9.47
N VAL A 174 -0.79 -12.23 -9.78
CA VAL A 174 -1.53 -11.02 -10.15
C VAL A 174 -1.17 -10.65 -11.58
N SER A 175 -2.17 -10.44 -12.43
CA SER A 175 -1.99 -10.11 -13.83
C SER A 175 -2.95 -9.01 -14.28
N PHE A 176 -2.72 -8.46 -15.48
CA PHE A 176 -3.55 -7.40 -16.06
C PHE A 176 -4.30 -7.87 -17.31
N VAL A 177 -5.46 -7.27 -17.51
CA VAL A 177 -6.19 -7.27 -18.78
C VAL A 177 -6.52 -5.83 -19.16
N ARG A 178 -6.67 -5.56 -20.43
CA ARG A 178 -7.05 -4.26 -20.99
C ARG A 178 -6.20 -3.08 -20.48
N GLY A 179 -4.87 -3.23 -20.51
CA GLY A 179 -3.94 -2.23 -20.03
C GLY A 179 -3.80 -2.29 -18.50
N GLY A 180 -3.21 -1.27 -17.93
CA GLY A 180 -2.82 -1.23 -16.53
C GLY A 180 -1.30 -1.32 -16.39
N SER A 181 -0.79 -0.87 -15.24
CA SER A 181 0.64 -0.80 -14.98
C SER A 181 0.95 -1.31 -13.58
N PRO A 182 1.97 -2.17 -13.42
CA PRO A 182 2.48 -2.55 -12.10
C PRO A 182 2.88 -1.37 -11.24
N CYS A 183 3.20 -0.23 -11.86
CA CYS A 183 3.57 1.01 -11.17
C CYS A 183 2.41 1.69 -10.43
N ASN A 184 1.18 1.33 -10.78
CA ASN A 184 -0.04 1.90 -10.23
C ASN A 184 -0.78 0.94 -9.29
N VAL A 185 -0.12 -0.13 -8.86
CA VAL A 185 -0.68 -1.06 -7.87
C VAL A 185 0.05 -0.90 -6.54
N PHE A 186 -0.70 -0.66 -5.48
CA PHE A 186 -0.18 -0.41 -4.14
C PHE A 186 -0.87 -1.31 -3.12
N TRP A 187 -0.07 -1.98 -2.29
CA TRP A 187 -0.49 -2.86 -1.21
C TRP A 187 -0.12 -2.21 0.11
N GLN A 188 -1.01 -1.41 0.68
CA GLN A 188 -0.82 -0.85 2.03
C GLN A 188 -1.19 -1.91 3.06
N VAL A 189 -0.28 -2.21 4.00
CA VAL A 189 -0.42 -3.30 4.96
C VAL A 189 -0.17 -2.78 6.38
N THR A 190 -1.20 -2.87 7.23
CA THR A 190 -1.13 -2.34 8.61
C THR A 190 -0.27 -3.19 9.55
N SER A 191 0.10 -4.40 9.14
CA SER A 191 1.02 -5.28 9.86
C SER A 191 2.12 -5.76 8.91
N SER A 192 2.30 -7.07 8.78
CA SER A 192 3.31 -7.71 7.93
C SER A 192 2.71 -8.27 6.64
N ALA A 193 3.54 -8.37 5.63
CA ALA A 193 3.23 -9.09 4.41
C ALA A 193 4.00 -10.40 4.34
N SER A 194 3.33 -11.48 3.93
CA SER A 194 3.91 -12.81 3.75
C SER A 194 3.53 -13.34 2.38
N LEU A 195 4.53 -13.54 1.52
CA LEU A 195 4.33 -14.00 0.16
C LEU A 195 4.68 -15.48 0.06
N GLY A 196 3.69 -16.32 -0.29
CA GLY A 196 3.85 -17.76 -0.38
C GLY A 196 4.72 -18.19 -1.56
N SER A 197 5.36 -19.35 -1.41
CA SER A 197 6.36 -19.88 -2.35
C SER A 197 5.87 -19.90 -3.78
N GLY A 198 6.72 -19.44 -4.70
CA GLY A 198 6.44 -19.41 -6.14
C GLY A 198 5.30 -18.45 -6.54
N SER A 199 4.86 -17.56 -5.65
CA SER A 199 3.85 -16.56 -6.01
C SER A 199 4.46 -15.45 -6.87
N SER A 200 3.61 -14.80 -7.69
CA SER A 200 3.98 -13.69 -8.56
C SER A 200 3.10 -12.49 -8.24
N LEU A 201 3.68 -11.47 -7.62
CA LEU A 201 2.98 -10.25 -7.21
C LEU A 201 3.41 -9.07 -8.07
N VAL A 202 2.47 -8.20 -8.44
CA VAL A 202 2.77 -6.93 -9.10
C VAL A 202 2.46 -5.75 -8.18
N GLY A 203 3.25 -4.68 -8.29
CA GLY A 203 3.05 -3.43 -7.57
C GLY A 203 3.99 -3.22 -6.39
N THR A 204 3.68 -2.19 -5.61
CA THR A 204 4.49 -1.75 -4.47
C THR A 204 3.83 -2.17 -3.15
N ILE A 205 4.52 -2.97 -2.35
CA ILE A 205 4.11 -3.32 -0.99
C ILE A 205 4.62 -2.23 -0.05
N LEU A 206 3.71 -1.66 0.73
CA LEU A 206 3.96 -0.65 1.76
C LEU A 206 3.55 -1.25 3.11
N ALA A 207 4.43 -2.01 3.77
CA ALA A 207 4.13 -2.68 5.03
C ALA A 207 4.55 -1.85 6.24
N LEU A 208 3.73 -1.85 7.29
CA LEU A 208 4.07 -1.18 8.54
C LEU A 208 5.20 -1.89 9.27
N THR A 209 5.14 -3.22 9.30
CA THR A 209 6.17 -4.07 9.94
C THR A 209 7.01 -4.78 8.90
N SER A 210 7.06 -6.08 8.91
CA SER A 210 7.99 -6.87 8.12
C SER A 210 7.40 -7.37 6.80
N ILE A 211 8.27 -7.74 5.87
CA ILE A 211 7.89 -8.40 4.62
C ILE A 211 8.73 -9.68 4.50
N THR A 212 8.06 -10.81 4.37
CA THR A 212 8.69 -12.11 4.18
C THR A 212 8.30 -12.68 2.82
N LEU A 213 9.28 -13.07 2.03
CA LEU A 213 9.12 -13.78 0.78
C LEU A 213 9.59 -15.22 0.98
N ASP A 214 8.69 -16.18 0.74
CA ASP A 214 9.04 -17.59 0.72
C ASP A 214 9.77 -17.95 -0.58
N ASN A 215 10.28 -19.16 -0.67
CA ASN A 215 11.14 -19.58 -1.78
C ASN A 215 10.53 -19.34 -3.18
N GLY A 216 11.26 -18.63 -4.02
CA GLY A 216 10.97 -18.47 -5.44
C GLY A 216 9.87 -17.47 -5.77
N VAL A 217 9.61 -16.50 -4.91
CA VAL A 217 8.65 -15.42 -5.18
C VAL A 217 9.19 -14.47 -6.25
N THR A 218 8.31 -14.03 -7.14
CA THR A 218 8.60 -12.97 -8.11
C THR A 218 7.79 -11.73 -7.76
N VAL A 219 8.47 -10.58 -7.63
CA VAL A 219 7.83 -9.29 -7.42
C VAL A 219 8.17 -8.36 -8.59
N GLU A 220 7.17 -8.04 -9.40
CA GLU A 220 7.30 -6.96 -10.38
C GLU A 220 6.93 -5.63 -9.71
N GLY A 221 7.88 -5.03 -9.02
CA GLY A 221 7.62 -3.86 -8.19
C GLY A 221 8.59 -3.71 -7.03
N ARG A 222 8.03 -3.50 -5.80
CA ARG A 222 8.83 -3.16 -4.61
C ARG A 222 8.29 -3.80 -3.34
N ALA A 223 9.19 -4.10 -2.41
CA ALA A 223 8.91 -4.51 -1.04
C ALA A 223 9.48 -3.48 -0.06
N LEU A 224 8.62 -2.61 0.45
CA LEU A 224 9.00 -1.46 1.28
C LEU A 224 8.41 -1.63 2.69
N ALA A 225 9.25 -2.07 3.64
CA ALA A 225 8.91 -2.22 5.05
C ALA A 225 9.24 -0.95 5.83
N ARG A 226 8.24 -0.38 6.50
CA ARG A 226 8.41 0.89 7.22
C ARG A 226 9.25 0.73 8.48
N ASN A 227 8.97 -0.27 9.32
CA ASN A 227 9.62 -0.44 10.61
C ASN A 227 10.40 -1.75 10.71
N GLY A 228 9.92 -2.81 10.07
CA GLY A 228 10.45 -4.17 10.21
C GLY A 228 11.50 -4.53 9.17
N ASP A 229 11.83 -5.79 9.17
CA ASP A 229 12.80 -6.46 8.30
C ASP A 229 12.20 -6.86 6.94
N VAL A 230 13.08 -7.24 6.03
CA VAL A 230 12.71 -7.92 4.79
C VAL A 230 13.53 -9.21 4.68
N THR A 231 12.82 -10.33 4.57
CA THR A 231 13.42 -11.68 4.45
C THR A 231 13.11 -12.26 3.07
N LEU A 232 14.14 -12.82 2.44
CA LEU A 232 14.14 -13.28 1.06
C LEU A 232 14.69 -14.71 0.96
N ILE A 233 14.10 -15.53 0.08
CA ILE A 233 14.57 -16.90 -0.17
C ILE A 233 14.50 -17.21 -1.67
N ASN A 234 15.62 -17.05 -2.39
CA ASN A 234 15.71 -17.38 -3.82
C ASN A 234 14.66 -16.65 -4.68
N ASP A 235 14.52 -15.33 -4.50
CA ASP A 235 13.45 -14.52 -5.06
C ASP A 235 13.91 -13.69 -6.26
N ARG A 236 12.95 -13.09 -6.95
CA ARG A 236 13.24 -12.21 -8.07
C ARG A 236 12.45 -10.91 -7.97
N PHE A 237 13.17 -9.77 -7.98
CA PHE A 237 12.59 -8.44 -8.13
C PHE A 237 12.83 -7.92 -9.54
N ILE A 238 11.74 -7.56 -10.22
CA ILE A 238 11.76 -7.05 -11.59
C ILE A 238 11.35 -5.58 -11.56
N THR A 239 12.09 -4.76 -12.27
CA THR A 239 11.72 -3.36 -12.47
C THR A 239 10.68 -3.25 -13.57
N SER A 240 9.50 -2.75 -13.21
CA SER A 240 8.52 -2.34 -14.21
C SER A 240 8.96 -1.05 -14.91
N THR A 241 8.79 -1.00 -16.22
CA THR A 241 8.90 0.25 -16.96
C THR A 241 7.65 1.08 -16.69
N CYS A 242 7.75 2.00 -15.73
CA CYS A 242 6.69 2.95 -15.44
C CYS A 242 6.73 4.04 -16.52
N ASN A 243 5.79 4.04 -17.45
CA ASN A 243 5.55 5.24 -18.24
C ASN A 243 5.04 6.29 -17.26
N ALA A 244 5.87 7.28 -16.93
CA ALA A 244 5.39 8.46 -16.24
C ALA A 244 4.23 9.03 -17.07
N PRO A 245 3.06 9.32 -16.45
CA PRO A 245 2.02 10.01 -17.18
C PRO A 245 2.68 11.26 -17.76
N THR A 246 2.60 11.44 -19.07
CA THR A 246 2.97 12.70 -19.69
C THR A 246 2.08 13.73 -19.03
N VAL A 247 2.65 14.53 -18.15
CA VAL A 247 1.99 15.72 -17.62
C VAL A 247 1.77 16.58 -18.87
N ILE A 248 0.55 16.53 -19.40
CA ILE A 248 0.11 17.49 -20.39
C ILE A 248 0.04 18.80 -19.60
N VAL A 249 1.17 19.52 -19.57
CA VAL A 249 1.19 20.90 -19.10
C VAL A 249 0.24 21.64 -20.04
N PRO A 250 -0.91 22.15 -19.55
CA PRO A 250 -1.76 22.97 -20.38
C PRO A 250 -0.87 24.07 -21.02
N PRO A 251 -1.05 24.42 -22.30
CA PRO A 251 -0.24 25.43 -22.89
C PRO A 251 -0.29 26.64 -21.98
N THR A 252 0.87 27.10 -21.56
CA THR A 252 1.03 28.28 -20.70
C THR A 252 0.32 29.41 -21.41
N GLN A 253 -0.83 29.83 -20.89
CA GLN A 253 -1.58 30.94 -21.42
C GLN A 253 -0.61 32.12 -21.46
N PRO A 254 -0.41 32.80 -22.61
CA PRO A 254 0.50 33.90 -22.68
C PRO A 254 0.11 34.92 -21.60
N PRO A 255 1.07 35.57 -20.94
CA PRO A 255 0.77 36.53 -19.90
C PRO A 255 -0.20 37.57 -20.46
N PHE A 256 -1.33 37.75 -19.77
CA PHE A 256 -2.24 38.83 -20.11
C PHE A 256 -1.45 40.11 -20.07
N THR A 257 -1.30 40.77 -21.22
CA THR A 257 -0.77 42.12 -21.28
C THR A 257 -1.75 42.99 -20.52
N ALA A 258 -1.37 43.43 -19.33
CA ALA A 258 -2.19 44.32 -18.53
C ALA A 258 -2.43 45.56 -19.34
N ALA A 259 -3.70 45.94 -19.54
CA ALA A 259 -4.08 47.20 -20.12
C ALA A 259 -3.40 48.33 -19.33
N PRO A 260 -2.92 49.42 -20.01
CA PRO A 260 -2.27 50.51 -19.31
C PRO A 260 -3.24 51.09 -18.29
N SER A 261 -2.87 50.98 -17.01
CA SER A 261 -3.57 51.63 -15.90
C SER A 261 -3.41 53.15 -16.07
N VAL A 262 -4.53 53.83 -16.29
CA VAL A 262 -4.58 55.30 -16.27
C VAL A 262 -4.27 55.75 -14.84
N ALA A 263 -3.13 56.41 -14.65
CA ALA A 263 -2.72 56.95 -13.37
C ALA A 263 -3.76 57.96 -12.85
N PRO A 264 -4.22 57.85 -11.59
CA PRO A 264 -5.05 58.91 -11.02
C PRO A 264 -4.24 60.17 -10.82
N THR A 265 -4.78 61.30 -11.32
CA THR A 265 -4.24 62.64 -11.18
C THR A 265 -4.09 62.98 -9.69
N ALA A 266 -2.87 63.33 -9.28
CA ALA A 266 -2.56 63.68 -7.91
C ALA A 266 -3.25 64.99 -7.52
N THR A 267 -4.05 64.96 -6.47
CA THR A 267 -4.60 66.17 -5.81
C THR A 267 -3.50 66.72 -4.89
N PRO A 268 -3.22 68.04 -4.89
CA PRO A 268 -2.20 68.64 -4.05
C PRO A 268 -2.65 68.60 -2.57
N THR A 269 -1.96 67.85 -1.72
CA THR A 269 -2.14 67.86 -0.28
C THR A 269 -1.28 68.94 0.34
N VAL A 270 -1.94 69.88 1.03
CA VAL A 270 -1.35 70.92 1.83
C VAL A 270 -0.61 70.34 3.01
N ALA A 271 0.65 70.73 3.23
CA ALA A 271 1.48 70.31 4.34
C ALA A 271 1.01 70.99 5.65
N PRO A 272 0.87 70.25 6.75
CA PRO A 272 0.86 70.82 8.06
C PRO A 272 2.27 70.88 8.68
N ALA A 273 2.50 71.97 9.41
CA ALA A 273 3.74 72.39 10.06
C ALA A 273 4.28 71.39 11.09
N ALA A 274 5.58 71.33 11.18
CA ALA A 274 6.35 70.62 12.18
C ALA A 274 6.15 71.22 13.61
N THR A 275 6.01 70.31 14.61
CA THR A 275 6.26 70.64 15.99
C THR A 275 7.23 69.65 16.58
N PRO A 276 8.31 70.08 17.22
CA PRO A 276 9.27 69.17 17.84
C PRO A 276 8.83 68.83 19.24
N ILE A 277 9.31 67.73 19.80
CA ILE A 277 9.69 67.52 21.24
C ILE A 277 9.51 66.03 21.61
N GLY A 278 10.59 65.50 22.22
CA GLY A 278 10.47 64.53 23.29
C GLY A 278 11.35 63.29 23.13
N THR A 279 12.61 63.47 23.47
CA THR A 279 13.52 62.38 23.83
C THR A 279 12.98 61.62 25.04
N ALA A 280 12.80 60.31 24.92
CA ALA A 280 12.81 59.41 26.08
C ALA A 280 13.44 58.06 25.68
N ALA A 281 14.66 57.91 26.13
CA ALA A 281 15.35 56.60 26.13
C ALA A 281 14.71 55.72 27.20
N SER A 282 14.23 54.55 26.80
CA SER A 282 13.92 53.47 27.70
C SER A 282 14.87 52.32 27.46
N SER A 283 15.80 52.16 28.38
CA SER A 283 16.72 51.06 28.51
C SER A 283 15.92 49.79 28.85
N VAL A 284 16.00 48.76 27.96
CA VAL A 284 15.50 47.43 28.28
C VAL A 284 16.67 46.57 28.74
N THR A 285 16.65 46.24 30.02
CA THR A 285 17.57 45.34 30.71
C THR A 285 17.43 43.90 30.11
N PRO A 286 18.50 43.17 29.84
CA PRO A 286 18.39 41.78 29.40
C PRO A 286 18.02 40.90 30.62
N THR A 287 16.91 40.21 30.53
CA THR A 287 16.48 39.16 31.48
C THR A 287 17.35 37.92 31.29
N THR A 288 18.05 37.54 32.33
CA THR A 288 18.85 36.34 32.46
C THR A 288 18.00 35.09 32.27
N ALA A 289 18.49 34.15 31.42
CA ALA A 289 17.93 32.82 31.26
C ALA A 289 18.02 32.00 32.56
N PRO A 290 17.02 31.18 32.89
CA PRO A 290 17.11 30.28 34.02
C PRO A 290 18.10 29.13 33.75
N THR A 291 19.03 28.98 34.66
CA THR A 291 19.98 27.87 34.76
C THR A 291 19.24 26.56 34.95
N ALA A 292 19.50 25.58 34.08
CA ALA A 292 18.97 24.24 34.22
C ALA A 292 19.55 23.56 35.48
N ALA A 293 18.69 23.00 36.31
CA ALA A 293 19.05 22.19 37.45
C ALA A 293 19.66 20.85 37.02
N PRO A 294 20.63 20.28 37.75
CA PRO A 294 21.25 19.02 37.42
C PRO A 294 20.26 17.87 37.62
N VAL A 295 20.12 17.03 36.53
CA VAL A 295 19.37 15.79 36.55
C VAL A 295 20.08 14.80 37.48
N ALA A 296 19.39 14.31 38.49
CA ALA A 296 19.86 13.29 39.42
C ALA A 296 20.16 11.99 38.67
N ALA A 297 21.32 11.41 38.97
CA ALA A 297 21.78 10.13 38.40
C ALA A 297 20.83 8.99 38.80
N VAL A 298 20.37 8.25 37.80
CA VAL A 298 19.64 7.00 37.99
C VAL A 298 20.64 5.93 38.45
N PRO A 299 20.35 5.18 39.53
CA PRO A 299 21.24 4.14 40.01
C PRO A 299 21.25 2.96 39.02
N THR A 300 22.42 2.62 38.57
CA THR A 300 22.71 1.43 37.73
C THR A 300 22.44 0.17 38.55
N ALA A 301 21.46 -0.60 38.15
CA ALA A 301 21.20 -1.91 38.74
C ALA A 301 22.32 -2.89 38.33
N LYS A 302 22.94 -3.48 39.34
CA LYS A 302 23.96 -4.53 39.27
C LYS A 302 23.36 -5.78 38.60
N PRO A 303 24.03 -6.44 37.64
CA PRO A 303 23.56 -7.70 37.09
C PRO A 303 23.57 -8.78 38.16
N ALA A 304 22.48 -9.48 38.33
CA ALA A 304 22.39 -10.67 39.17
C ALA A 304 23.19 -11.81 38.51
N ALA A 305 24.02 -12.46 39.31
CA ALA A 305 24.79 -13.63 38.91
C ALA A 305 23.85 -14.79 38.59
N VAL A 306 23.99 -15.39 37.41
CA VAL A 306 23.39 -16.64 37.04
C VAL A 306 24.20 -17.76 37.69
N ALA A 307 23.63 -18.41 38.68
CA ALA A 307 24.17 -19.62 39.27
C ALA A 307 23.49 -20.86 38.64
N GLY A 308 24.28 -21.84 38.31
CA GLY A 308 23.85 -23.25 38.26
C GLY A 308 23.64 -23.87 36.90
N THR A 309 24.74 -24.35 36.31
CA THR A 309 24.78 -25.51 35.43
C THR A 309 24.14 -26.69 36.10
N GLN A 310 23.02 -27.19 35.61
CA GLN A 310 22.60 -28.58 35.88
C GLN A 310 22.75 -29.39 34.60
N GLY A 311 23.59 -30.43 34.69
CA GLY A 311 23.93 -31.34 33.63
C GLY A 311 22.73 -32.14 33.15
N LEU A 312 22.68 -32.39 31.86
CA LEU A 312 21.84 -33.35 31.20
C LEU A 312 22.30 -34.79 31.55
N PRO A 313 21.43 -35.70 31.92
CA PRO A 313 21.80 -37.14 31.97
C PRO A 313 21.80 -37.69 30.55
N SER A 314 22.93 -38.20 30.13
CA SER A 314 23.07 -39.07 28.97
C SER A 314 22.57 -40.48 29.34
N THR A 315 21.56 -40.99 28.63
CA THR A 315 21.30 -42.40 28.58
C THR A 315 21.22 -42.88 27.15
N SER A 316 22.28 -43.49 26.71
CA SER A 316 22.29 -44.42 25.60
C SER A 316 21.70 -45.77 26.11
N THR A 317 20.66 -46.26 25.46
CA THR A 317 20.44 -47.72 25.31
C THR A 317 19.56 -47.97 24.11
N ASN A 318 20.16 -48.69 23.17
CA ASN A 318 19.46 -49.40 22.11
C ASN A 318 18.58 -50.50 22.74
N ASP A 319 17.28 -50.56 22.35
CA ASP A 319 16.60 -51.82 22.28
C ASP A 319 15.39 -51.73 21.34
N PRO A 320 15.27 -52.61 20.34
CA PRO A 320 14.17 -52.63 19.39
C PRO A 320 13.21 -53.77 19.78
N THR A 321 12.10 -53.49 20.44
CA THR A 321 10.89 -54.36 20.39
C THR A 321 9.82 -53.84 21.34
N GLY A 322 8.65 -53.46 20.79
CA GLY A 322 7.44 -53.23 21.57
C GLY A 322 6.30 -52.69 20.70
N PRO A 323 5.08 -53.19 20.84
CA PRO A 323 4.08 -53.16 19.78
C PRO A 323 3.28 -51.85 19.67
N LEU A 324 2.90 -51.54 18.42
CA LEU A 324 1.95 -50.51 18.06
C LEU A 324 0.58 -50.75 18.73
N THR A 325 0.15 -49.81 19.56
CA THR A 325 -1.26 -49.68 19.93
C THR A 325 -1.87 -48.56 19.05
N MET A 326 -2.69 -48.98 18.08
CA MET A 326 -3.57 -48.16 17.31
C MET A 326 -4.69 -47.62 18.21
N LEU A 327 -4.75 -46.29 18.39
CA LEU A 327 -5.92 -45.64 18.96
C LEU A 327 -6.78 -45.11 17.80
N GLY A 328 -7.84 -45.86 17.48
CA GLY A 328 -8.82 -45.50 16.47
C GLY A 328 -9.70 -44.35 16.95
N VAL A 329 -9.74 -43.27 16.16
CA VAL A 329 -10.74 -42.21 16.29
C VAL A 329 -11.88 -42.56 15.33
N ALA A 330 -13.06 -42.85 15.89
CA ALA A 330 -14.28 -43.12 15.14
C ALA A 330 -14.81 -41.83 14.48
N LEU A 331 -14.89 -41.82 13.15
CA LEU A 331 -15.65 -40.84 12.40
C LEU A 331 -17.11 -41.32 12.35
N THR A 332 -18.00 -40.60 13.01
CA THR A 332 -19.46 -40.76 12.84
C THR A 332 -19.88 -40.10 11.52
N GLY A 333 -20.25 -40.94 10.56
CA GLY A 333 -20.84 -40.54 9.30
C GLY A 333 -22.27 -40.04 9.47
N ILE A 334 -22.56 -38.83 8.95
CA ILE A 334 -23.93 -38.35 8.74
C ILE A 334 -24.31 -38.70 7.30
N GLY A 335 -25.23 -39.64 7.16
CA GLY A 335 -25.78 -40.08 5.88
C GLY A 335 -26.66 -39.01 5.25
N VAL A 336 -26.37 -38.66 4.00
CA VAL A 336 -27.26 -37.87 3.15
C VAL A 336 -28.21 -38.82 2.43
N LEU A 337 -29.49 -38.67 2.75
CA LEU A 337 -30.61 -39.40 2.14
C LEU A 337 -30.93 -38.81 0.77
N LEU A 338 -30.57 -39.49 -0.31
CA LEU A 338 -30.95 -39.17 -1.69
C LEU A 338 -32.39 -39.62 -1.96
N LEU A 339 -33.36 -38.72 -2.01
CA LEU A 339 -34.69 -38.97 -2.51
C LEU A 339 -34.66 -38.88 -4.05
N ARG A 340 -34.75 -40.03 -4.71
CA ARG A 340 -35.00 -40.20 -6.11
C ARG A 340 -36.49 -39.92 -6.40
N GLY A 341 -36.81 -38.77 -7.05
CA GLY A 341 -38.10 -38.55 -7.67
C GLY A 341 -38.20 -39.22 -9.05
N ARG A 342 -39.16 -40.09 -9.26
CA ARG A 342 -39.51 -40.71 -10.54
C ARG A 342 -40.28 -39.72 -11.42
N PRO A 343 -40.11 -39.74 -12.74
CA PRO A 343 -40.98 -39.00 -13.66
C PRO A 343 -42.25 -39.79 -13.95
N SER A 344 -43.41 -39.18 -13.74
CA SER A 344 -44.71 -39.69 -14.23
C SER A 344 -44.93 -39.22 -15.67
N ARG A 345 -45.07 -40.16 -16.58
CA ARG A 345 -45.74 -39.96 -17.88
C ARG A 345 -47.22 -40.07 -17.64
N HIS A 346 -48.01 -39.16 -18.18
CA HIS A 346 -49.37 -39.41 -18.75
C HIS A 346 -49.77 -38.25 -19.68
N LEU A 347 -50.06 -38.68 -20.94
CA LEU A 347 -50.98 -38.20 -21.98
C LEU A 347 -50.90 -36.75 -22.43
#